data_82e3996e249826b1e61c57d7db674be9
#
_entry.id   82e3996e249826b1e61c57d7db674be9
#
_cell.length_a   1.000
_cell.length_b   1.000
_cell.length_c   1.000
_cell.angle_alpha   90.00
_cell.angle_beta   90.00
_cell.angle_gamma   90.00
#
_symmetry.space_group_name_H-M   'P 1'
#
loop_
_entity.id
_entity.type
_entity.pdbx_description
1 polymer ?
#
loop_
_entity_poly.entity_id
_entity_poly.type
_entity_poly.pdbx_seq_one_letter_code
_entity_poly.pdbx_strand_id
1 'polypeptide(L)'
;MGIVSTAPSTADGPGRPAVELTVRRPWSMAALVLGLGAIVLTVVVGVSRFPRGLTVLACVVLAAAAAWYGVRRRGAARSIGLALTGLALAGAVALLVFEGPALQDAIVLAAFVVALLSAREALKVWAQWPRAPRPEHPVLFYNPKSGGGKATRFHLADEARRRGIEPIELQRGQNLETLVRDAVARGADGLAMAGGDGSQAIVAMVAAELRLPYACIPAGTRNHFALDLGVDRDDVVGALDAFVRGGERVVDLAEVGGRVFVNNVSLGLYADAVQQPGYREAKLHTLLDTVPDVLGPDAKAPNLVWRGPAGPESAVAILISNNQYRLGRAIGSGTRPSLDRGELGITVLAPITSDRGALTQKLTMQQWTVQEFEVDSDQSVAAGLDGEAVTLEAPVRFRTRGKALHVRIAPHHPGVSPSALAPDKPWEMFATLVRLAVPGAPVARA
;
A
#
# COMPACT_ATOMS: atom_id res chain seq x y z
N MET A 1 -16.40 22.65 -47.89
CA MET A 1 -15.37 22.95 -46.90
C MET A 1 -16.09 22.90 -45.55
N GLY A 2 -16.27 21.69 -45.00
CA GLY A 2 -17.05 21.43 -43.79
C GLY A 2 -16.12 20.97 -42.70
N ILE A 3 -16.03 21.72 -41.61
CA ILE A 3 -15.31 21.39 -40.41
C ILE A 3 -16.13 20.35 -39.64
N VAL A 4 -15.69 19.11 -39.63
CA VAL A 4 -16.24 18.06 -38.74
C VAL A 4 -15.69 18.29 -37.36
N SER A 5 -16.45 18.88 -36.48
CA SER A 5 -16.20 18.91 -35.04
C SER A 5 -16.48 17.52 -34.48
N THR A 6 -15.42 16.77 -34.16
CA THR A 6 -15.57 15.54 -33.38
C THR A 6 -15.72 15.92 -31.91
N ALA A 7 -16.96 15.88 -31.44
CA ALA A 7 -17.27 15.92 -30.01
C ALA A 7 -16.54 14.75 -29.28
N PRO A 8 -15.97 14.97 -28.09
CA PRO A 8 -15.37 13.88 -27.33
C PRO A 8 -16.47 12.91 -26.87
N SER A 9 -16.22 11.63 -27.12
CA SER A 9 -17.08 10.52 -26.69
C SER A 9 -17.26 10.55 -25.16
N THR A 10 -18.49 10.74 -24.71
CA THR A 10 -18.93 10.72 -23.31
C THR A 10 -19.08 9.29 -22.78
N ALA A 11 -18.02 8.49 -22.82
CA ALA A 11 -18.00 7.12 -22.30
C ALA A 11 -16.96 6.93 -21.18
N ASP A 12 -16.62 8.01 -20.43
CA ASP A 12 -15.83 7.88 -19.21
C ASP A 12 -16.78 8.00 -18.01
N GLY A 13 -16.94 6.88 -17.27
CA GLY A 13 -17.68 6.87 -16.01
C GLY A 13 -17.00 7.82 -15.00
N PRO A 14 -17.78 8.44 -14.09
CA PRO A 14 -17.26 9.43 -13.14
C PRO A 14 -16.22 8.79 -12.21
N GLY A 15 -15.00 9.31 -12.23
CA GLY A 15 -14.04 9.06 -11.16
C GLY A 15 -12.69 8.45 -11.52
N ARG A 16 -12.28 8.38 -12.80
CA ARG A 16 -10.89 7.95 -13.09
C ARG A 16 -9.92 9.12 -12.96
N PRO A 17 -8.77 8.91 -12.24
CA PRO A 17 -7.82 9.99 -12.01
C PRO A 17 -7.13 10.42 -13.31
N ALA A 18 -7.04 11.73 -13.53
CA ALA A 18 -6.11 12.26 -14.53
C ALA A 18 -4.68 12.11 -13.98
N VAL A 19 -3.89 11.22 -14.58
CA VAL A 19 -2.48 11.07 -14.20
C VAL A 19 -1.70 12.24 -14.80
N GLU A 20 -1.13 13.08 -13.95
CA GLU A 20 -0.32 14.23 -14.38
C GLU A 20 1.03 13.77 -14.95
N LEU A 21 1.10 13.65 -16.27
CA LEU A 21 2.26 13.12 -17.00
C LEU A 21 3.39 14.14 -17.22
N THR A 22 3.07 15.41 -17.15
CA THR A 22 3.98 16.51 -17.51
C THR A 22 5.19 16.60 -16.58
N VAL A 23 5.03 16.31 -15.30
CA VAL A 23 6.10 16.38 -14.29
C VAL A 23 7.08 15.20 -14.39
N ARG A 24 6.64 14.06 -14.91
CA ARG A 24 7.42 12.81 -14.92
C ARG A 24 8.39 12.70 -16.10
N ARG A 25 8.07 13.32 -17.22
CA ARG A 25 8.87 13.22 -18.44
C ARG A 25 10.32 13.65 -18.25
N PRO A 26 10.66 14.82 -17.67
CA PRO A 26 12.04 15.20 -17.45
C PRO A 26 12.78 14.21 -16.53
N TRP A 27 12.14 13.69 -15.50
CA TRP A 27 12.72 12.69 -14.61
C TRP A 27 12.98 11.36 -15.31
N SER A 28 12.06 10.93 -16.17
CA SER A 28 12.21 9.70 -16.96
C SER A 28 13.34 9.83 -17.98
N MET A 29 13.41 10.95 -18.67
CA MET A 29 14.52 11.24 -19.60
C MET A 29 15.87 11.29 -18.86
N ALA A 30 15.94 11.98 -17.73
CA ALA A 30 17.14 12.02 -16.90
C ALA A 30 17.57 10.61 -16.45
N ALA A 31 16.62 9.79 -15.99
CA ALA A 31 16.90 8.41 -15.58
C ALA A 31 17.48 7.55 -16.71
N LEU A 32 16.90 7.64 -17.92
CA LEU A 32 17.35 6.87 -19.08
C LEU A 32 18.71 7.34 -19.60
N VAL A 33 18.89 8.66 -19.76
CA VAL A 33 20.14 9.24 -20.28
C VAL A 33 21.30 9.02 -19.32
N LEU A 34 21.12 9.34 -18.05
CA LEU A 34 22.15 9.15 -17.03
C LEU A 34 22.41 7.67 -16.76
N GLY A 35 21.38 6.83 -16.76
CA GLY A 35 21.51 5.39 -16.58
C GLY A 35 22.29 4.74 -17.74
N LEU A 36 21.96 5.06 -18.99
CA LEU A 36 22.67 4.58 -20.16
C LEU A 36 24.11 5.12 -20.17
N GLY A 37 24.31 6.41 -19.90
CA GLY A 37 25.64 7.02 -19.82
C GLY A 37 26.51 6.37 -18.75
N ALA A 38 25.96 6.09 -17.57
CA ALA A 38 26.66 5.39 -16.49
C ALA A 38 27.05 3.95 -16.90
N ILE A 39 26.15 3.22 -17.57
CA ILE A 39 26.45 1.87 -18.08
C ILE A 39 27.56 1.90 -19.11
N VAL A 40 27.46 2.76 -20.12
CA VAL A 40 28.47 2.88 -21.19
C VAL A 40 29.83 3.24 -20.60
N LEU A 41 29.87 4.23 -19.70
CA LEU A 41 31.11 4.67 -19.07
C LEU A 41 31.71 3.58 -18.18
N THR A 42 30.88 2.81 -17.45
CA THR A 42 31.31 1.66 -16.64
C THR A 42 31.94 0.58 -17.53
N VAL A 43 31.34 0.28 -18.68
CA VAL A 43 31.88 -0.71 -19.62
C VAL A 43 33.20 -0.23 -20.19
N VAL A 44 33.30 1.04 -20.65
CA VAL A 44 34.53 1.61 -21.18
C VAL A 44 35.67 1.59 -20.16
N VAL A 45 35.39 2.01 -18.93
CA VAL A 45 36.38 1.98 -17.83
C VAL A 45 36.72 0.52 -17.47
N GLY A 46 35.73 -0.37 -17.47
CA GLY A 46 35.93 -1.79 -17.17
C GLY A 46 36.87 -2.48 -18.17
N VAL A 47 36.66 -2.21 -19.45
CA VAL A 47 37.51 -2.78 -20.54
C VAL A 47 38.90 -2.18 -20.55
N SER A 48 39.00 -0.86 -20.36
CA SER A 48 40.32 -0.15 -20.44
C SER A 48 41.24 -0.49 -19.26
N ARG A 49 40.69 -1.01 -18.17
CA ARG A 49 41.46 -1.33 -16.93
C ARG A 49 41.46 -2.82 -16.59
N PHE A 50 41.48 -3.71 -17.59
CA PHE A 50 41.56 -5.14 -17.37
C PHE A 50 42.84 -5.56 -16.58
N PRO A 51 42.77 -6.47 -15.57
CA PRO A 51 41.62 -7.23 -15.09
C PRO A 51 40.80 -6.51 -14.00
N ARG A 52 41.28 -5.39 -13.44
CA ARG A 52 40.63 -4.66 -12.32
C ARG A 52 39.27 -4.08 -12.71
N GLY A 53 39.13 -3.61 -13.93
CA GLY A 53 37.87 -3.09 -14.43
C GLY A 53 36.73 -4.10 -14.33
N LEU A 54 37.00 -5.39 -14.46
CA LEU A 54 36.02 -6.44 -14.29
C LEU A 54 35.53 -6.59 -12.82
N THR A 55 36.43 -6.42 -11.85
CA THR A 55 36.04 -6.46 -10.44
C THR A 55 35.20 -5.25 -10.04
N VAL A 56 35.53 -4.07 -10.55
CA VAL A 56 34.69 -2.87 -10.36
C VAL A 56 33.33 -3.03 -11.03
N LEU A 57 33.30 -3.55 -12.26
CA LEU A 57 32.05 -3.84 -12.96
C LEU A 57 31.20 -4.84 -12.17
N ALA A 58 31.80 -5.90 -11.65
CA ALA A 58 31.10 -6.88 -10.79
C ALA A 58 30.54 -6.22 -9.52
N CYS A 59 31.29 -5.34 -8.86
CA CYS A 59 30.81 -4.59 -7.69
C CYS A 59 29.62 -3.68 -8.05
N VAL A 60 29.66 -3.01 -9.19
CA VAL A 60 28.55 -2.14 -9.65
C VAL A 60 27.31 -2.96 -9.98
N VAL A 61 27.46 -4.11 -10.64
CA VAL A 61 26.34 -5.02 -10.92
C VAL A 61 25.75 -5.59 -9.63
N LEU A 62 26.58 -6.00 -8.68
CA LEU A 62 26.14 -6.44 -7.38
C LEU A 62 25.45 -5.33 -6.59
N ALA A 63 25.97 -4.11 -6.63
CA ALA A 63 25.33 -2.94 -6.03
C ALA A 63 23.95 -2.66 -6.64
N ALA A 64 23.84 -2.71 -7.96
CA ALA A 64 22.57 -2.54 -8.67
C ALA A 64 21.55 -3.64 -8.29
N ALA A 65 21.97 -4.88 -8.25
CA ALA A 65 21.13 -6.01 -7.85
C ALA A 65 20.70 -5.91 -6.38
N ALA A 66 21.62 -5.53 -5.48
CA ALA A 66 21.34 -5.34 -4.06
C ALA A 66 20.45 -4.11 -3.82
N ALA A 67 20.66 -3.01 -4.54
CA ALA A 67 19.80 -1.83 -4.51
C ALA A 67 18.38 -2.19 -4.99
N TRP A 68 18.29 -2.90 -6.11
CA TRP A 68 17.03 -3.43 -6.63
C TRP A 68 16.31 -4.30 -5.61
N TYR A 69 17.03 -5.24 -4.99
CA TYR A 69 16.49 -6.08 -3.94
C TYR A 69 16.03 -5.26 -2.74
N GLY A 70 16.84 -4.32 -2.26
CA GLY A 70 16.53 -3.48 -1.10
C GLY A 70 15.35 -2.53 -1.34
N VAL A 71 15.22 -1.95 -2.54
CA VAL A 71 14.08 -1.07 -2.89
C VAL A 71 12.77 -1.86 -2.94
N ARG A 72 12.82 -3.13 -3.35
CA ARG A 72 11.65 -4.01 -3.44
C ARG A 72 11.21 -4.62 -2.11
N ARG A 73 12.03 -4.52 -1.07
CA ARG A 73 11.79 -5.09 0.25
C ARG A 73 11.46 -4.02 1.29
N ARG A 74 10.96 -4.45 2.44
CA ARG A 74 10.66 -3.60 3.60
C ARG A 74 11.30 -4.21 4.86
N GLY A 75 11.45 -3.41 5.92
CA GLY A 75 12.04 -3.86 7.19
C GLY A 75 13.49 -4.26 7.05
N ALA A 76 13.93 -5.28 7.80
CA ALA A 76 15.31 -5.74 7.83
C ALA A 76 15.88 -6.11 6.45
N ALA A 77 15.09 -6.76 5.58
CA ALA A 77 15.52 -7.10 4.23
C ALA A 77 15.83 -5.88 3.36
N ARG A 78 15.13 -4.75 3.55
CA ARG A 78 15.47 -3.47 2.92
C ARG A 78 16.80 -2.93 3.42
N SER A 79 16.99 -2.93 4.75
CA SER A 79 18.24 -2.45 5.35
C SER A 79 19.43 -3.30 4.93
N ILE A 80 19.28 -4.61 4.86
CA ILE A 80 20.32 -5.53 4.35
C ILE A 80 20.61 -5.24 2.87
N GLY A 81 19.60 -5.12 2.02
CA GLY A 81 19.80 -4.81 0.60
C GLY A 81 20.50 -3.47 0.39
N LEU A 82 20.12 -2.44 1.14
CA LEU A 82 20.77 -1.12 1.10
C LEU A 82 22.19 -1.15 1.70
N ALA A 83 22.42 -1.90 2.75
CA ALA A 83 23.75 -2.10 3.35
C ALA A 83 24.68 -2.83 2.37
N LEU A 84 24.20 -3.90 1.72
CA LEU A 84 24.96 -4.60 0.67
C LEU A 84 25.24 -3.70 -0.53
N THR A 85 24.30 -2.83 -0.92
CA THR A 85 24.54 -1.81 -1.93
C THR A 85 25.65 -0.87 -1.51
N GLY A 86 25.58 -0.34 -0.30
CA GLY A 86 26.63 0.53 0.26
C GLY A 86 27.97 -0.15 0.34
N LEU A 87 28.03 -1.41 0.77
CA LEU A 87 29.25 -2.20 0.88
C LEU A 87 29.85 -2.48 -0.51
N ALA A 88 29.05 -2.87 -1.50
CA ALA A 88 29.51 -3.12 -2.86
C ALA A 88 30.00 -1.82 -3.54
N LEU A 89 29.33 -0.70 -3.30
CA LEU A 89 29.78 0.61 -3.77
C LEU A 89 31.04 1.07 -3.06
N ALA A 90 31.15 0.88 -1.75
CA ALA A 90 32.37 1.19 -1.00
C ALA A 90 33.55 0.32 -1.45
N GLY A 91 33.32 -0.96 -1.75
CA GLY A 91 34.31 -1.86 -2.35
C GLY A 91 34.77 -1.38 -3.73
N ALA A 92 33.82 -0.99 -4.60
CA ALA A 92 34.14 -0.37 -5.89
C ALA A 92 34.99 0.89 -5.71
N VAL A 93 34.56 1.80 -4.83
CA VAL A 93 35.30 3.05 -4.53
C VAL A 93 36.69 2.75 -3.97
N ALA A 94 36.83 1.81 -3.05
CA ALA A 94 38.12 1.41 -2.49
C ALA A 94 39.07 0.89 -3.58
N LEU A 95 38.58 0.02 -4.48
CA LEU A 95 39.37 -0.48 -5.62
C LEU A 95 39.80 0.63 -6.58
N LEU A 96 39.06 1.74 -6.63
CA LEU A 96 39.29 2.86 -7.54
C LEU A 96 40.20 3.94 -6.93
N VAL A 97 40.04 4.22 -5.62
CA VAL A 97 40.80 5.28 -4.91
C VAL A 97 42.28 4.90 -4.73
N PHE A 98 42.56 3.60 -4.53
CA PHE A 98 43.95 3.19 -4.26
C PHE A 98 44.86 3.20 -5.48
N GLU A 99 44.36 3.33 -6.74
CA GLU A 99 45.24 3.27 -7.91
C GLU A 99 44.75 3.97 -9.22
N GLY A 100 43.83 4.95 -9.18
CA GLY A 100 43.32 5.58 -10.40
C GLY A 100 42.79 7.01 -10.23
N PRO A 101 42.43 7.70 -11.32
CA PRO A 101 41.80 9.03 -11.26
C PRO A 101 40.43 8.92 -10.60
N ALA A 102 40.38 9.10 -9.29
CA ALA A 102 39.20 9.00 -8.43
C ALA A 102 38.01 9.88 -8.92
N LEU A 103 38.29 10.93 -9.70
CA LEU A 103 37.25 11.83 -10.21
C LEU A 103 36.35 11.18 -11.26
N GLN A 104 36.87 10.37 -12.18
CA GLN A 104 36.06 9.71 -13.24
C GLN A 104 35.09 8.69 -12.59
N ASP A 105 35.56 7.97 -11.61
CA ASP A 105 34.81 6.95 -10.94
C ASP A 105 33.74 7.54 -10.03
N ALA A 106 34.04 8.66 -9.37
CA ALA A 106 33.05 9.45 -8.62
C ALA A 106 31.94 9.99 -9.55
N ILE A 107 32.28 10.42 -10.77
CA ILE A 107 31.28 10.86 -11.75
C ILE A 107 30.35 9.72 -12.17
N VAL A 108 30.90 8.51 -12.44
CA VAL A 108 30.08 7.32 -12.80
C VAL A 108 29.12 6.97 -11.68
N LEU A 109 29.63 6.92 -10.45
CA LEU A 109 28.83 6.61 -9.27
C LEU A 109 27.71 7.67 -9.07
N ALA A 110 28.07 8.96 -9.16
CA ALA A 110 27.12 10.04 -9.02
C ALA A 110 26.04 9.97 -10.11
N ALA A 111 26.42 9.72 -11.37
CA ALA A 111 25.48 9.56 -12.49
C ALA A 111 24.51 8.38 -12.25
N PHE A 112 25.01 7.26 -11.73
CA PHE A 112 24.19 6.10 -11.41
C PHE A 112 23.19 6.39 -10.27
N VAL A 113 23.66 7.03 -9.19
CA VAL A 113 22.79 7.44 -8.06
C VAL A 113 21.71 8.42 -8.54
N VAL A 114 22.08 9.44 -9.32
CA VAL A 114 21.12 10.41 -9.87
C VAL A 114 20.15 9.73 -10.83
N ALA A 115 20.58 8.77 -11.65
CA ALA A 115 19.69 7.99 -12.50
C ALA A 115 18.67 7.20 -11.70
N LEU A 116 19.09 6.53 -10.61
CA LEU A 116 18.18 5.79 -9.73
C LEU A 116 17.18 6.70 -9.01
N LEU A 117 17.64 7.85 -8.52
CA LEU A 117 16.76 8.85 -7.90
C LEU A 117 15.76 9.41 -8.90
N SER A 118 16.22 9.72 -10.12
CA SER A 118 15.37 10.19 -11.21
C SER A 118 14.34 9.14 -11.64
N ALA A 119 14.74 7.87 -11.73
CA ALA A 119 13.82 6.76 -12.01
C ALA A 119 12.78 6.60 -10.90
N ARG A 120 13.19 6.73 -9.64
CA ARG A 120 12.28 6.72 -8.49
C ARG A 120 11.24 7.83 -8.58
N GLU A 121 11.64 9.06 -8.90
CA GLU A 121 10.73 10.20 -9.06
C GLU A 121 9.81 10.02 -10.28
N ALA A 122 10.34 9.54 -11.40
CA ALA A 122 9.54 9.26 -12.59
C ALA A 122 8.45 8.19 -12.36
N LEU A 123 8.72 7.21 -11.52
CA LEU A 123 7.81 6.10 -11.21
C LEU A 123 6.87 6.38 -10.03
N LYS A 124 6.99 7.54 -9.36
CA LYS A 124 6.00 7.96 -8.37
C LYS A 124 4.65 8.14 -9.04
N VAL A 125 3.63 7.49 -8.49
CA VAL A 125 2.26 7.61 -8.99
C VAL A 125 1.58 8.75 -8.25
N TRP A 126 1.06 9.70 -9.03
CA TRP A 126 0.23 10.79 -8.56
C TRP A 126 -1.07 10.76 -9.34
N ALA A 127 -2.18 10.75 -8.64
CA ALA A 127 -3.50 10.84 -9.24
C ALA A 127 -4.20 12.09 -8.73
N GLN A 128 -4.65 12.91 -9.65
CA GLN A 128 -5.50 14.05 -9.32
C GLN A 128 -6.96 13.64 -9.48
N TRP A 129 -7.69 13.68 -8.37
CA TRP A 129 -9.11 13.40 -8.35
C TRP A 129 -9.91 14.67 -8.67
N PRO A 130 -11.10 14.54 -9.26
CA PRO A 130 -11.99 15.68 -9.50
C PRO A 130 -12.23 16.45 -8.20
N ARG A 131 -12.11 17.77 -8.26
CA ARG A 131 -12.41 18.63 -7.11
C ARG A 131 -13.87 18.46 -6.72
N ALA A 132 -14.11 18.43 -5.42
CA ALA A 132 -15.45 18.30 -4.89
C ALA A 132 -15.77 19.46 -3.95
N PRO A 133 -17.05 19.86 -3.79
CA PRO A 133 -17.48 20.95 -2.95
C PRO A 133 -16.96 20.77 -1.51
N ARG A 134 -16.55 21.86 -0.90
CA ARG A 134 -16.12 21.83 0.51
C ARG A 134 -17.35 21.60 1.38
N PRO A 135 -17.26 20.70 2.39
CA PRO A 135 -18.27 20.62 3.44
C PRO A 135 -18.40 21.95 4.20
N GLU A 136 -19.60 22.30 4.63
CA GLU A 136 -19.86 23.52 5.38
C GLU A 136 -19.47 23.35 6.86
N HIS A 137 -19.74 22.16 7.41
CA HIS A 137 -19.50 21.78 8.81
C HIS A 137 -18.67 20.50 8.92
N PRO A 138 -17.42 20.47 8.41
CA PRO A 138 -16.56 19.30 8.51
C PRO A 138 -16.07 19.09 9.94
N VAL A 139 -16.06 17.84 10.40
CA VAL A 139 -15.62 17.44 11.73
C VAL A 139 -14.42 16.49 11.66
N LEU A 140 -13.42 16.70 12.51
CA LEU A 140 -12.29 15.84 12.73
C LEU A 140 -12.41 15.12 14.07
N PHE A 141 -12.62 13.81 14.06
CA PHE A 141 -12.48 12.99 15.26
C PHE A 141 -11.01 12.60 15.42
N TYR A 142 -10.47 12.73 16.64
CA TYR A 142 -9.08 12.35 16.87
C TYR A 142 -8.89 11.70 18.24
N ASN A 143 -7.97 10.72 18.27
CA ASN A 143 -7.52 10.12 19.51
C ASN A 143 -6.12 10.67 19.85
N PRO A 144 -5.96 11.45 20.95
CA PRO A 144 -4.69 12.08 21.30
C PRO A 144 -3.55 11.08 21.54
N LYS A 145 -3.88 9.83 21.91
CA LYS A 145 -2.91 8.77 22.21
C LYS A 145 -2.56 7.91 20.98
N SER A 146 -3.28 8.06 19.88
CA SER A 146 -3.06 7.22 18.69
C SER A 146 -1.68 7.48 18.07
N GLY A 147 -1.04 6.40 17.57
CA GLY A 147 0.23 6.49 16.87
C GLY A 147 1.38 7.16 17.65
N GLY A 148 1.42 6.93 18.96
CA GLY A 148 2.43 7.56 19.83
C GLY A 148 2.20 9.06 20.05
N GLY A 149 0.93 9.50 20.05
CA GLY A 149 0.56 10.89 20.33
C GLY A 149 0.74 11.83 19.14
N LYS A 150 0.66 11.32 17.91
CA LYS A 150 0.79 12.14 16.68
C LYS A 150 -0.17 13.33 16.66
N ALA A 151 -1.44 13.13 17.07
CA ALA A 151 -2.43 14.20 17.09
C ALA A 151 -1.99 15.39 17.96
N THR A 152 -1.45 15.13 19.14
CA THR A 152 -0.93 16.15 20.04
C THR A 152 0.38 16.75 19.50
N ARG A 153 1.32 15.91 19.05
CA ARG A 153 2.63 16.34 18.54
C ARG A 153 2.53 17.28 17.33
N PHE A 154 1.56 17.06 16.48
CA PHE A 154 1.32 17.87 15.28
C PHE A 154 0.24 18.94 15.48
N HIS A 155 -0.22 19.18 16.72
CA HIS A 155 -1.26 20.17 17.05
C HIS A 155 -2.49 20.06 16.14
N LEU A 156 -2.94 18.81 15.85
CA LEU A 156 -3.98 18.56 14.83
C LEU A 156 -5.29 19.29 15.11
N ALA A 157 -5.67 19.49 16.37
CA ALA A 157 -6.88 20.22 16.72
C ALA A 157 -6.81 21.69 16.28
N ASP A 158 -5.67 22.35 16.48
CA ASP A 158 -5.48 23.76 16.10
C ASP A 158 -5.33 23.89 14.59
N GLU A 159 -4.66 22.93 13.95
CA GLU A 159 -4.53 22.86 12.50
C GLU A 159 -5.89 22.63 11.82
N ALA A 160 -6.76 21.83 12.42
CA ALA A 160 -8.13 21.62 11.95
C ALA A 160 -8.95 22.91 12.07
N ARG A 161 -8.92 23.59 13.24
CA ARG A 161 -9.64 24.86 13.45
C ARG A 161 -9.20 25.94 12.45
N ARG A 162 -7.90 26.05 12.18
CA ARG A 162 -7.37 27.00 11.18
C ARG A 162 -7.93 26.76 9.78
N ARG A 163 -8.31 25.52 9.48
CA ARG A 163 -8.93 25.11 8.24
C ARG A 163 -10.46 25.12 8.27
N GLY A 164 -11.06 25.59 9.37
CA GLY A 164 -12.52 25.57 9.57
C GLY A 164 -13.09 24.16 9.69
N ILE A 165 -12.33 23.24 10.28
CA ILE A 165 -12.74 21.88 10.62
C ILE A 165 -12.90 21.82 12.14
N GLU A 166 -14.07 21.37 12.63
CA GLU A 166 -14.31 21.23 14.08
C GLU A 166 -13.58 20.00 14.62
N PRO A 167 -12.61 20.13 15.55
CA PRO A 167 -11.97 18.98 16.16
C PRO A 167 -12.76 18.47 17.35
N ILE A 168 -13.08 17.17 17.37
CA ILE A 168 -13.71 16.46 18.47
C ILE A 168 -12.76 15.38 19.00
N GLU A 169 -12.36 15.52 20.27
CA GLU A 169 -11.48 14.57 20.93
C GLU A 169 -12.25 13.34 21.40
N LEU A 170 -11.74 12.14 21.07
CA LEU A 170 -12.25 10.88 21.60
C LEU A 170 -11.74 10.66 23.03
N GLN A 171 -12.62 10.76 24.01
CA GLN A 171 -12.32 10.52 25.41
C GLN A 171 -12.24 9.02 25.71
N ARG A 172 -11.51 8.68 26.77
CA ARG A 172 -11.38 7.28 27.19
C ARG A 172 -12.76 6.72 27.60
N GLY A 173 -13.11 5.58 26.98
CA GLY A 173 -14.39 4.87 27.26
C GLY A 173 -15.58 5.39 26.44
N GLN A 174 -15.43 6.44 25.63
CA GLN A 174 -16.48 6.87 24.71
C GLN A 174 -16.61 5.89 23.53
N ASN A 175 -17.86 5.68 23.11
CA ASN A 175 -18.16 4.94 21.89
C ASN A 175 -17.99 5.91 20.69
N LEU A 176 -17.02 5.60 19.81
CA LEU A 176 -16.71 6.43 18.66
C LEU A 176 -17.89 6.54 17.68
N GLU A 177 -18.61 5.44 17.43
CA GLU A 177 -19.75 5.45 16.53
C GLU A 177 -20.85 6.39 17.01
N THR A 178 -21.20 6.32 18.30
CA THR A 178 -22.18 7.23 18.91
C THR A 178 -21.72 8.68 18.78
N LEU A 179 -20.44 8.95 19.09
CA LEU A 179 -19.87 10.30 18.99
C LEU A 179 -19.98 10.87 17.56
N VAL A 180 -19.73 10.03 16.54
CA VAL A 180 -19.83 10.42 15.13
C VAL A 180 -21.29 10.68 14.74
N ARG A 181 -22.21 9.80 15.10
CA ARG A 181 -23.64 9.96 14.81
C ARG A 181 -24.23 11.21 15.48
N ASP A 182 -23.82 11.49 16.71
CA ASP A 182 -24.21 12.71 17.43
C ASP A 182 -23.70 13.96 16.74
N ALA A 183 -22.47 13.97 16.20
CA ALA A 183 -21.95 15.09 15.45
C ALA A 183 -22.75 15.32 14.16
N VAL A 184 -23.10 14.26 13.44
CA VAL A 184 -23.96 14.36 12.25
C VAL A 184 -25.36 14.88 12.62
N ALA A 185 -25.94 14.43 13.72
CA ALA A 185 -27.23 14.92 14.20
C ALA A 185 -27.18 16.43 14.55
N ARG A 186 -26.00 16.98 14.88
CA ARG A 186 -25.77 18.41 15.09
C ARG A 186 -25.42 19.19 13.81
N GLY A 187 -25.42 18.52 12.64
CA GLY A 187 -25.25 19.15 11.34
C GLY A 187 -23.87 18.96 10.71
N ALA A 188 -23.04 18.04 11.18
CA ALA A 188 -21.79 17.70 10.50
C ALA A 188 -22.06 17.08 9.12
N ASP A 189 -21.46 17.63 8.08
CA ASP A 189 -21.63 17.24 6.66
C ASP A 189 -20.34 16.71 6.01
N GLY A 190 -19.27 16.55 6.80
CA GLY A 190 -18.01 15.94 6.40
C GLY A 190 -17.30 15.32 7.60
N LEU A 191 -16.83 14.08 7.49
CA LEU A 191 -16.29 13.30 8.59
C LEU A 191 -14.82 12.96 8.35
N ALA A 192 -13.91 13.38 9.23
CA ALA A 192 -12.50 12.98 9.19
C ALA A 192 -12.14 12.21 10.47
N MET A 193 -11.27 11.22 10.34
CA MET A 193 -10.73 10.49 11.47
C MET A 193 -9.21 10.58 11.51
N ALA A 194 -8.66 11.07 12.63
CA ALA A 194 -7.23 11.01 12.94
C ALA A 194 -6.96 9.87 13.93
N GLY A 195 -6.67 8.70 13.42
CA GLY A 195 -6.50 7.48 14.23
C GLY A 195 -5.91 6.31 13.46
N GLY A 196 -5.95 5.13 14.07
CA GLY A 196 -5.58 3.87 13.43
C GLY A 196 -6.70 3.28 12.56
N ASP A 197 -6.38 2.20 11.83
CA ASP A 197 -7.28 1.60 10.84
C ASP A 197 -8.64 1.16 11.43
N GLY A 198 -8.70 0.62 12.65
CA GLY A 198 -9.97 0.28 13.30
C GLY A 198 -10.87 1.50 13.55
N SER A 199 -10.31 2.63 14.02
CA SER A 199 -11.08 3.87 14.18
C SER A 199 -11.48 4.46 12.82
N GLN A 200 -10.63 4.34 11.81
CA GLN A 200 -10.95 4.73 10.44
C GLN A 200 -12.17 3.97 9.91
N ALA A 201 -12.24 2.64 10.17
CA ALA A 201 -13.35 1.80 9.73
C ALA A 201 -14.70 2.25 10.31
N ILE A 202 -14.74 2.62 11.61
CA ILE A 202 -15.96 3.08 12.27
C ILE A 202 -16.48 4.38 11.65
N VAL A 203 -15.59 5.38 11.48
CA VAL A 203 -16.02 6.68 10.90
C VAL A 203 -16.36 6.53 9.43
N ALA A 204 -15.62 5.71 8.68
CA ALA A 204 -15.90 5.39 7.28
C ALA A 204 -17.25 4.68 7.11
N MET A 205 -17.62 3.78 8.02
CA MET A 205 -18.92 3.12 8.03
C MET A 205 -20.06 4.13 8.13
N VAL A 206 -20.01 5.03 9.11
CA VAL A 206 -21.05 6.06 9.30
C VAL A 206 -21.10 7.01 8.11
N ALA A 207 -19.93 7.42 7.59
CA ALA A 207 -19.85 8.27 6.40
C ALA A 207 -20.49 7.60 5.17
N ALA A 208 -20.22 6.30 4.97
CA ALA A 208 -20.81 5.54 3.86
C ALA A 208 -22.32 5.36 4.00
N GLU A 209 -22.83 5.06 5.20
CA GLU A 209 -24.26 4.92 5.48
C GLU A 209 -25.03 6.21 5.18
N LEU A 210 -24.45 7.35 5.57
CA LEU A 210 -25.09 8.66 5.44
C LEU A 210 -24.68 9.41 4.16
N ARG A 211 -23.86 8.78 3.31
CA ARG A 211 -23.30 9.34 2.05
C ARG A 211 -22.57 10.66 2.27
N LEU A 212 -21.87 10.79 3.38
CA LEU A 212 -21.06 11.96 3.71
C LEU A 212 -19.63 11.81 3.19
N PRO A 213 -18.97 12.91 2.77
CA PRO A 213 -17.57 12.88 2.42
C PRO A 213 -16.70 12.55 3.63
N TYR A 214 -15.73 11.68 3.40
CA TYR A 214 -14.83 11.16 4.40
C TYR A 214 -13.37 11.54 4.11
N ALA A 215 -12.59 11.87 5.12
CA ALA A 215 -11.15 12.10 5.00
C ALA A 215 -10.35 11.25 6.01
N CYS A 216 -9.36 10.51 5.49
CA CYS A 216 -8.46 9.70 6.30
C CYS A 216 -7.23 10.50 6.72
N ILE A 217 -7.06 10.77 8.04
CA ILE A 217 -5.90 11.45 8.58
C ILE A 217 -4.98 10.41 9.24
N PRO A 218 -3.72 10.22 8.77
CA PRO A 218 -2.87 9.08 9.11
C PRO A 218 -2.19 9.24 10.47
N ALA A 219 -2.95 9.41 11.55
CA ALA A 219 -2.43 9.58 12.90
C ALA A 219 -2.22 8.28 13.68
N GLY A 220 -2.55 7.12 13.12
CA GLY A 220 -2.31 5.80 13.74
C GLY A 220 -0.86 5.33 13.60
N THR A 221 -0.58 4.13 14.12
CA THR A 221 0.76 3.50 14.07
C THR A 221 1.09 2.94 12.67
N ARG A 222 0.14 2.28 12.02
CA ARG A 222 0.34 1.55 10.75
C ARG A 222 -0.23 2.26 9.54
N ASN A 223 -1.47 2.76 9.61
CA ASN A 223 -2.17 3.54 8.58
C ASN A 223 -2.16 2.85 7.20
N HIS A 224 -2.54 1.56 7.16
CA HIS A 224 -2.58 0.79 5.91
C HIS A 224 -3.65 1.34 4.96
N PHE A 225 -4.82 1.65 5.49
CA PHE A 225 -5.90 2.23 4.70
C PHE A 225 -5.50 3.57 4.07
N ALA A 226 -4.87 4.46 4.85
CA ALA A 226 -4.34 5.72 4.31
C ALA A 226 -3.36 5.50 3.15
N LEU A 227 -2.43 4.51 3.30
CA LEU A 227 -1.46 4.18 2.26
C LEU A 227 -2.14 3.71 0.97
N ASP A 228 -3.16 2.85 1.08
CA ASP A 228 -3.89 2.31 -0.06
C ASP A 228 -4.80 3.36 -0.72
N LEU A 229 -5.30 4.32 0.05
CA LEU A 229 -5.97 5.50 -0.47
C LEU A 229 -5.03 6.46 -1.22
N GLY A 230 -3.72 6.32 -1.03
CA GLY A 230 -2.72 7.25 -1.56
C GLY A 230 -2.57 8.52 -0.70
N VAL A 231 -2.89 8.43 0.59
CA VAL A 231 -2.58 9.49 1.57
C VAL A 231 -1.16 9.29 2.07
N ASP A 232 -0.35 10.35 2.05
CA ASP A 232 1.01 10.30 2.60
C ASP A 232 0.95 10.12 4.12
N ARG A 233 1.51 9.01 4.62
CA ARG A 233 1.48 8.67 6.04
C ARG A 233 2.38 9.54 6.91
N ASP A 234 3.30 10.26 6.28
CA ASP A 234 4.26 11.13 6.96
C ASP A 234 3.78 12.59 6.98
N ASP A 235 2.84 12.96 6.11
CA ASP A 235 2.21 14.29 6.07
C ASP A 235 0.81 14.29 6.73
N VAL A 236 0.81 14.19 8.06
CA VAL A 236 -0.42 14.10 8.87
C VAL A 236 -1.22 15.41 8.82
N VAL A 237 -0.53 16.57 8.85
CA VAL A 237 -1.16 17.89 8.83
C VAL A 237 -1.73 18.22 7.45
N GLY A 238 -0.96 17.94 6.40
CA GLY A 238 -1.39 18.17 5.04
C GLY A 238 -2.62 17.36 4.64
N ALA A 239 -2.83 16.19 5.25
CA ALA A 239 -4.03 15.39 5.04
C ALA A 239 -5.34 16.14 5.36
N LEU A 240 -5.33 17.14 6.27
CA LEU A 240 -6.48 17.98 6.59
C LEU A 240 -6.94 18.84 5.39
N ASP A 241 -6.06 19.12 4.43
CA ASP A 241 -6.40 19.87 3.22
C ASP A 241 -7.37 19.09 2.31
N ALA A 242 -7.66 17.83 2.62
CA ALA A 242 -8.65 17.01 1.95
C ALA A 242 -10.04 17.68 1.91
N PHE A 243 -10.47 18.35 2.99
CA PHE A 243 -11.74 19.07 3.02
C PHE A 243 -11.65 20.51 2.49
N VAL A 244 -10.44 21.06 2.37
CA VAL A 244 -10.26 22.46 1.92
C VAL A 244 -10.17 22.55 0.39
N ARG A 245 -9.36 21.66 -0.22
CA ARG A 245 -9.02 21.70 -1.65
C ARG A 245 -8.98 20.32 -2.30
N GLY A 246 -9.36 19.28 -1.55
CA GLY A 246 -9.21 17.90 -1.98
C GLY A 246 -10.10 17.52 -3.16
N GLY A 247 -9.64 16.51 -3.86
CA GLY A 247 -10.43 15.77 -4.83
C GLY A 247 -11.19 14.63 -4.17
N GLU A 248 -12.22 14.13 -4.84
CA GLU A 248 -13.02 13.00 -4.37
C GLU A 248 -12.85 11.77 -5.23
N ARG A 249 -12.67 10.63 -4.56
CA ARG A 249 -12.80 9.30 -5.16
C ARG A 249 -13.79 8.45 -4.37
N VAL A 250 -14.42 7.52 -5.06
CA VAL A 250 -15.32 6.56 -4.41
C VAL A 250 -14.62 5.22 -4.29
N VAL A 251 -14.68 4.61 -3.10
CA VAL A 251 -14.04 3.33 -2.83
C VAL A 251 -15.02 2.34 -2.21
N ASP A 252 -14.66 1.07 -2.28
CA ASP A 252 -15.42 -0.01 -1.69
C ASP A 252 -15.17 -0.09 -0.17
N LEU A 253 -16.13 -0.65 0.53
CA LEU A 253 -15.99 -1.17 1.87
C LEU A 253 -16.28 -2.67 1.85
N ALA A 254 -15.84 -3.38 2.88
CA ALA A 254 -16.21 -4.77 3.07
C ALA A 254 -16.83 -4.97 4.45
N GLU A 255 -17.63 -6.02 4.60
CA GLU A 255 -18.29 -6.30 5.88
C GLU A 255 -18.28 -7.78 6.23
N VAL A 256 -18.33 -8.04 7.53
CA VAL A 256 -18.46 -9.36 8.14
C VAL A 256 -19.31 -9.27 9.40
N GLY A 257 -20.36 -10.08 9.52
CA GLY A 257 -21.21 -10.10 10.72
C GLY A 257 -21.77 -8.72 11.11
N GLY A 258 -22.13 -7.88 10.13
CA GLY A 258 -22.61 -6.52 10.36
C GLY A 258 -21.53 -5.48 10.71
N ARG A 259 -20.26 -5.86 10.72
CA ARG A 259 -19.12 -4.96 10.97
C ARG A 259 -18.41 -4.62 9.67
N VAL A 260 -18.14 -3.35 9.45
CA VAL A 260 -17.34 -2.88 8.30
C VAL A 260 -15.85 -3.01 8.60
N PHE A 261 -15.08 -3.40 7.60
CA PHE A 261 -13.63 -3.32 7.62
C PHE A 261 -13.10 -2.63 6.36
N VAL A 262 -12.02 -1.90 6.54
CA VAL A 262 -11.39 -1.11 5.46
C VAL A 262 -10.17 -1.81 4.86
N ASN A 263 -9.51 -2.70 5.62
CA ASN A 263 -8.33 -3.42 5.15
C ASN A 263 -8.62 -4.91 4.95
N ASN A 264 -8.66 -5.67 6.04
CA ASN A 264 -8.80 -7.11 5.95
C ASN A 264 -9.30 -7.75 7.26
N VAL A 265 -9.79 -8.98 7.10
CA VAL A 265 -10.03 -9.91 8.19
C VAL A 265 -9.14 -11.13 8.00
N SER A 266 -8.46 -11.54 9.06
CA SER A 266 -7.63 -12.74 9.10
C SER A 266 -8.27 -13.79 10.00
N LEU A 267 -8.29 -15.05 9.54
CA LEU A 267 -8.80 -16.21 10.26
C LEU A 267 -7.70 -17.25 10.42
N GLY A 268 -7.80 -18.08 11.47
CA GLY A 268 -6.89 -19.19 11.72
C GLY A 268 -5.60 -18.74 12.45
N LEU A 269 -4.50 -19.42 12.22
CA LEU A 269 -3.23 -19.19 12.92
C LEU A 269 -2.79 -17.73 13.03
N TYR A 270 -3.15 -16.92 12.05
CA TYR A 270 -2.85 -15.50 12.07
C TYR A 270 -3.67 -14.75 13.14
N ALA A 271 -4.92 -15.12 13.31
CA ALA A 271 -5.77 -14.52 14.31
C ALA A 271 -5.29 -14.85 15.74
N ASP A 272 -4.82 -16.07 15.97
CA ASP A 272 -4.26 -16.48 17.25
C ASP A 272 -2.98 -15.69 17.57
N ALA A 273 -2.15 -15.44 16.55
CA ALA A 273 -0.97 -14.62 16.71
C ALA A 273 -1.30 -13.15 17.04
N VAL A 274 -2.34 -12.56 16.46
CA VAL A 274 -2.80 -11.19 16.77
C VAL A 274 -3.29 -11.07 18.23
N GLN A 275 -3.79 -12.16 18.82
CA GLN A 275 -4.26 -12.18 20.20
C GLN A 275 -3.13 -12.23 21.24
N GLN A 276 -1.90 -12.64 20.86
CA GLN A 276 -0.79 -12.72 21.81
C GLN A 276 -0.20 -11.33 22.11
N PRO A 277 0.05 -11.00 23.41
CA PRO A 277 0.73 -9.79 23.80
C PRO A 277 2.15 -9.77 23.22
N GLY A 278 2.50 -8.78 22.43
CA GLY A 278 3.81 -8.63 21.78
C GLY A 278 3.84 -8.92 20.28
N TYR A 279 2.82 -9.59 19.72
CA TYR A 279 2.78 -9.90 18.28
C TYR A 279 2.23 -8.77 17.41
N ARG A 280 1.75 -7.68 18.02
CA ARG A 280 1.21 -6.50 17.31
C ARG A 280 2.20 -5.84 16.34
N GLU A 281 3.47 -6.22 16.39
CA GLU A 281 4.53 -5.65 15.52
C GLU A 281 4.85 -6.49 14.27
N ALA A 282 4.37 -7.72 14.17
CA ALA A 282 4.62 -8.57 13.01
C ALA A 282 3.81 -8.09 11.81
N LYS A 283 4.52 -7.80 10.71
CA LYS A 283 3.92 -7.33 9.46
C LYS A 283 3.19 -8.48 8.78
N LEU A 284 1.97 -8.26 8.29
CA LEU A 284 1.21 -9.21 7.47
C LEU A 284 2.08 -9.88 6.38
N HIS A 285 2.96 -9.10 5.76
CA HIS A 285 3.91 -9.57 4.78
C HIS A 285 5.01 -10.51 5.36
N THR A 286 5.47 -10.22 6.58
CA THR A 286 6.46 -11.06 7.26
C THR A 286 5.84 -12.39 7.68
N LEU A 287 4.55 -12.39 8.01
CA LEU A 287 3.83 -13.60 8.40
C LEU A 287 3.57 -14.54 7.22
N LEU A 288 3.17 -14.02 6.07
CA LEU A 288 3.03 -14.83 4.86
C LEU A 288 4.39 -15.40 4.40
N ASP A 289 5.49 -14.71 4.68
CA ASP A 289 6.86 -15.18 4.39
C ASP A 289 7.41 -16.12 5.49
N THR A 290 6.89 -16.10 6.74
CA THR A 290 7.40 -16.85 7.90
C THR A 290 6.44 -17.89 8.49
N VAL A 291 5.23 -18.01 7.94
CA VAL A 291 4.26 -19.05 8.36
C VAL A 291 4.84 -20.46 8.39
N PRO A 292 5.73 -20.88 7.47
CA PRO A 292 6.36 -22.20 7.56
C PRO A 292 7.22 -22.40 8.81
N ASP A 293 7.78 -21.32 9.37
CA ASP A 293 8.70 -21.39 10.51
C ASP A 293 7.97 -21.30 11.88
N VAL A 294 6.70 -20.87 11.89
CA VAL A 294 5.89 -20.67 13.11
C VAL A 294 5.01 -21.87 13.45
N LEU A 295 4.78 -22.77 12.49
CA LEU A 295 4.02 -24.01 12.68
C LEU A 295 4.91 -25.06 13.36
N GLY A 296 5.01 -25.01 14.69
CA GLY A 296 5.51 -26.15 15.46
C GLY A 296 4.61 -27.38 15.28
N PRO A 297 5.13 -28.61 15.49
CA PRO A 297 4.38 -29.86 15.29
C PRO A 297 3.13 -30.00 16.17
N ASP A 298 2.96 -29.17 17.19
CA ASP A 298 1.84 -29.21 18.16
C ASP A 298 0.79 -28.10 17.99
N ALA A 299 0.90 -27.25 16.96
CA ALA A 299 -0.09 -26.18 16.74
C ALA A 299 -1.39 -26.78 16.20
N LYS A 300 -2.45 -26.77 17.02
CA LYS A 300 -3.80 -27.11 16.57
C LYS A 300 -4.32 -25.97 15.70
N ALA A 301 -4.23 -26.15 14.38
CA ALA A 301 -4.88 -25.24 13.45
C ALA A 301 -6.40 -25.32 13.62
N PRO A 302 -7.14 -24.20 13.68
CA PRO A 302 -8.60 -24.24 13.67
C PRO A 302 -9.09 -24.90 12.38
N ASN A 303 -10.19 -25.69 12.51
CA ASN A 303 -10.81 -26.36 11.37
C ASN A 303 -11.64 -25.33 10.59
N LEU A 304 -10.98 -24.57 9.71
CA LEU A 304 -11.62 -23.62 8.80
C LEU A 304 -11.97 -24.32 7.50
N VAL A 305 -13.26 -24.41 7.19
CA VAL A 305 -13.77 -25.03 5.98
C VAL A 305 -14.37 -23.94 5.09
N TRP A 306 -13.97 -23.91 3.84
CA TRP A 306 -14.52 -23.01 2.83
C TRP A 306 -14.90 -23.79 1.57
N ARG A 307 -15.81 -23.24 0.74
CA ARG A 307 -16.22 -23.89 -0.51
C ARG A 307 -15.31 -23.44 -1.64
N GLY A 308 -14.38 -24.33 -2.00
CA GLY A 308 -13.55 -24.18 -3.17
C GLY A 308 -14.20 -24.71 -4.46
N PRO A 309 -13.54 -24.55 -5.61
CA PRO A 309 -14.03 -25.05 -6.90
C PRO A 309 -14.22 -26.57 -6.94
N ALA A 310 -13.46 -27.31 -6.15
CA ALA A 310 -13.53 -28.78 -6.04
C ALA A 310 -14.43 -29.30 -4.92
N GLY A 311 -15.04 -28.42 -4.12
CA GLY A 311 -15.86 -28.77 -2.97
C GLY A 311 -15.35 -28.13 -1.66
N PRO A 312 -15.74 -28.68 -0.50
CA PRO A 312 -15.25 -28.20 0.78
C PRO A 312 -13.73 -28.42 0.92
N GLU A 313 -12.99 -27.37 1.24
CA GLU A 313 -11.54 -27.39 1.44
C GLU A 313 -11.19 -26.84 2.82
N SER A 314 -10.14 -27.39 3.44
CA SER A 314 -9.63 -26.91 4.73
C SER A 314 -8.47 -25.97 4.54
N ALA A 315 -8.34 -24.96 5.44
CA ALA A 315 -7.29 -23.99 5.44
C ALA A 315 -6.64 -23.85 6.81
N VAL A 316 -5.35 -23.55 6.82
CA VAL A 316 -4.58 -23.21 8.02
C VAL A 316 -4.78 -21.74 8.39
N ALA A 317 -4.85 -20.90 7.36
CA ALA A 317 -5.14 -19.47 7.51
C ALA A 317 -5.86 -18.93 6.27
N ILE A 318 -6.79 -18.04 6.49
CA ILE A 318 -7.52 -17.32 5.44
C ILE A 318 -7.42 -15.83 5.71
N LEU A 319 -7.04 -15.06 4.70
CA LEU A 319 -7.07 -13.62 4.69
C LEU A 319 -8.11 -13.13 3.71
N ILE A 320 -9.10 -12.41 4.19
CA ILE A 320 -10.15 -11.78 3.41
C ILE A 320 -9.90 -10.27 3.41
N SER A 321 -9.69 -9.65 2.26
CA SER A 321 -9.39 -8.23 2.15
C SER A 321 -10.45 -7.47 1.35
N ASN A 322 -10.67 -6.23 1.72
CA ASN A 322 -11.45 -5.27 0.92
C ASN A 322 -10.64 -4.90 -0.33
N ASN A 323 -10.94 -5.51 -1.45
CA ASN A 323 -10.12 -5.60 -2.67
C ASN A 323 -8.79 -6.37 -2.46
N GLN A 324 -8.26 -6.91 -3.55
CA GLN A 324 -7.13 -7.83 -3.51
C GLN A 324 -5.80 -7.14 -3.22
N TYR A 325 -5.00 -7.70 -2.30
CA TYR A 325 -3.62 -7.30 -2.07
C TYR A 325 -2.69 -7.79 -3.19
N ARG A 326 -1.76 -6.94 -3.58
CA ARG A 326 -0.59 -7.38 -4.34
C ARG A 326 0.40 -8.03 -3.38
N LEU A 327 0.54 -9.34 -3.49
CA LEU A 327 1.48 -10.12 -2.70
C LEU A 327 2.77 -10.39 -3.49
N GLY A 328 3.83 -10.83 -2.78
CA GLY A 328 5.10 -11.19 -3.38
C GLY A 328 6.19 -10.13 -3.22
N ARG A 329 7.15 -10.10 -4.16
CA ARG A 329 8.37 -9.29 -4.09
C ARG A 329 8.35 -8.01 -4.93
N ALA A 330 7.22 -7.68 -5.55
CA ALA A 330 7.09 -6.52 -6.41
C ALA A 330 7.05 -5.19 -5.62
N ILE A 331 7.32 -4.08 -6.31
CA ILE A 331 7.15 -2.73 -5.74
C ILE A 331 5.68 -2.57 -5.33
N GLY A 332 5.45 -2.04 -4.13
CA GLY A 332 4.08 -1.88 -3.59
C GLY A 332 3.45 -3.16 -3.03
N SER A 333 4.20 -4.29 -2.92
CA SER A 333 3.70 -5.50 -2.24
C SER A 333 3.19 -5.19 -0.84
N GLY A 334 2.08 -5.83 -0.46
CA GLY A 334 1.37 -5.58 0.80
C GLY A 334 0.51 -4.32 0.76
N THR A 335 0.22 -3.78 -0.43
CA THR A 335 -0.80 -2.75 -0.68
C THR A 335 -1.78 -3.24 -1.74
N ARG A 336 -2.93 -2.57 -1.84
CA ARG A 336 -3.99 -2.91 -2.80
C ARG A 336 -3.90 -2.00 -4.03
N PRO A 337 -3.77 -2.54 -5.24
CA PRO A 337 -3.69 -1.73 -6.46
C PRO A 337 -4.94 -0.87 -6.72
N SER A 338 -6.10 -1.39 -6.37
CA SER A 338 -7.40 -0.75 -6.50
C SER A 338 -8.21 -0.92 -5.22
N LEU A 339 -9.15 0.01 -4.97
CA LEU A 339 -10.11 -0.04 -3.86
C LEU A 339 -11.56 0.13 -4.35
N ASP A 340 -11.82 -0.07 -5.65
CA ASP A 340 -13.10 0.27 -6.29
C ASP A 340 -13.58 -0.81 -7.30
N ARG A 341 -13.09 -2.04 -7.17
CA ARG A 341 -13.47 -3.15 -8.07
C ARG A 341 -14.76 -3.85 -7.68
N GLY A 342 -15.29 -3.60 -6.49
CA GLY A 342 -16.48 -4.25 -5.97
C GLY A 342 -16.25 -5.73 -5.65
N GLU A 343 -15.06 -6.08 -5.17
CA GLU A 343 -14.67 -7.46 -4.88
C GLU A 343 -13.90 -7.60 -3.56
N LEU A 344 -13.96 -8.78 -2.97
CA LEU A 344 -13.09 -9.22 -1.89
C LEU A 344 -11.86 -9.89 -2.48
N GLY A 345 -10.69 -9.63 -1.92
CA GLY A 345 -9.49 -10.43 -2.20
C GLY A 345 -9.38 -11.57 -1.20
N ILE A 346 -9.35 -12.80 -1.68
CA ILE A 346 -9.20 -13.99 -0.85
C ILE A 346 -7.78 -14.52 -0.99
N THR A 347 -7.13 -14.78 0.13
CA THR A 347 -5.82 -15.46 0.18
C THR A 347 -5.91 -16.61 1.16
N VAL A 348 -5.71 -17.82 0.70
CA VAL A 348 -5.77 -19.05 1.51
C VAL A 348 -4.40 -19.69 1.60
N LEU A 349 -4.02 -20.10 2.80
CA LEU A 349 -2.87 -20.96 3.06
C LEU A 349 -3.40 -22.33 3.43
N ALA A 350 -3.14 -23.32 2.57
CA ALA A 350 -3.56 -24.70 2.75
C ALA A 350 -2.37 -25.65 2.78
N PRO A 351 -2.42 -26.75 3.54
CA PRO A 351 -1.39 -27.77 3.51
C PRO A 351 -1.40 -28.51 2.18
N ILE A 352 -0.23 -28.81 1.64
CA ILE A 352 -0.12 -29.73 0.50
C ILE A 352 -0.16 -31.14 1.07
N THR A 353 -1.25 -31.88 0.82
CA THR A 353 -1.32 -33.31 1.07
C THR A 353 -0.43 -34.03 0.08
N SER A 354 0.76 -34.47 0.48
CA SER A 354 1.57 -35.40 -0.31
C SER A 354 1.26 -36.82 0.11
N ASP A 355 1.01 -37.71 -0.85
CA ASP A 355 0.75 -39.16 -0.70
C ASP A 355 1.91 -39.96 -0.07
N ARG A 356 3.01 -39.32 0.25
CA ARG A 356 4.19 -39.94 0.88
C ARG A 356 4.42 -39.30 2.24
N GLY A 357 4.04 -39.99 3.28
CA GLY A 357 4.18 -39.73 4.73
C GLY A 357 5.46 -39.04 5.26
N ALA A 358 5.92 -38.01 4.62
CA ALA A 358 7.04 -37.18 5.03
C ALA A 358 6.54 -35.92 5.75
N LEU A 359 7.02 -35.71 6.94
CA LEU A 359 6.71 -34.66 7.94
C LEU A 359 7.05 -33.21 7.52
N THR A 360 7.26 -32.92 6.25
CA THR A 360 7.40 -31.54 5.78
C THR A 360 6.10 -31.09 5.13
N GLN A 361 5.20 -30.51 5.90
CA GLN A 361 4.01 -29.85 5.39
C GLN A 361 4.42 -28.62 4.57
N LYS A 362 4.51 -28.79 3.25
CA LYS A 362 4.60 -27.64 2.35
C LYS A 362 3.25 -26.96 2.32
N LEU A 363 3.21 -25.66 2.55
CA LEU A 363 2.00 -24.86 2.38
C LEU A 363 1.90 -24.35 0.95
N THR A 364 0.71 -24.36 0.40
CA THR A 364 0.38 -23.68 -0.84
C THR A 364 -0.42 -22.43 -0.54
N MET A 365 -0.16 -21.37 -1.30
CA MET A 365 -0.90 -20.13 -1.24
C MET A 365 -1.75 -19.98 -2.50
N GLN A 366 -3.05 -19.84 -2.32
CA GLN A 366 -3.99 -19.55 -3.37
C GLN A 366 -4.53 -18.14 -3.20
N GLN A 367 -4.76 -17.42 -4.29
CA GLN A 367 -5.30 -16.06 -4.27
C GLN A 367 -6.27 -15.85 -5.43
N TRP A 368 -7.46 -15.34 -5.12
CA TRP A 368 -8.50 -15.01 -6.11
C TRP A 368 -9.41 -13.89 -5.58
N THR A 369 -10.40 -13.47 -6.36
CA THR A 369 -11.38 -12.45 -5.97
C THR A 369 -12.81 -12.97 -6.10
N VAL A 370 -13.69 -12.52 -5.20
CA VAL A 370 -15.13 -12.82 -5.18
C VAL A 370 -15.90 -11.62 -4.63
N GLN A 371 -17.22 -11.58 -4.83
CA GLN A 371 -18.07 -10.56 -4.21
C GLN A 371 -18.54 -10.95 -2.81
N GLU A 372 -18.73 -12.24 -2.58
CA GLU A 372 -19.15 -12.82 -1.31
C GLU A 372 -18.28 -14.05 -1.00
N PHE A 373 -18.00 -14.27 0.26
CA PHE A 373 -17.21 -15.42 0.71
C PHE A 373 -17.76 -15.92 2.04
N GLU A 374 -17.82 -17.24 2.21
CA GLU A 374 -18.30 -17.89 3.43
C GLU A 374 -17.24 -18.88 3.95
N VAL A 375 -17.01 -18.82 5.25
CA VAL A 375 -16.15 -19.76 5.97
C VAL A 375 -16.97 -20.42 7.05
N ASP A 376 -16.97 -21.74 7.07
CA ASP A 376 -17.62 -22.54 8.09
C ASP A 376 -16.62 -23.07 9.11
N SER A 377 -17.09 -23.34 10.32
CA SER A 377 -16.31 -23.88 11.42
C SER A 377 -17.24 -24.53 12.45
N ASP A 378 -16.74 -25.55 13.14
CA ASP A 378 -17.49 -26.23 14.22
C ASP A 378 -17.65 -25.36 15.48
N GLN A 379 -16.91 -24.26 15.56
CA GLN A 379 -16.89 -23.34 16.71
C GLN A 379 -16.84 -21.88 16.24
N SER A 380 -17.04 -20.96 17.18
CA SER A 380 -16.78 -19.54 16.92
C SER A 380 -15.31 -19.33 16.50
N VAL A 381 -15.07 -18.46 15.52
CA VAL A 381 -13.77 -18.27 14.88
C VAL A 381 -13.10 -17.03 15.46
N ALA A 382 -11.89 -17.21 16.02
CA ALA A 382 -11.03 -16.10 16.35
C ALA A 382 -10.58 -15.39 15.07
N ALA A 383 -10.72 -14.07 15.03
CA ALA A 383 -10.40 -13.26 13.86
C ALA A 383 -9.61 -12.00 14.23
N GLY A 384 -8.77 -11.54 13.31
CA GLY A 384 -8.15 -10.23 13.36
C GLY A 384 -8.84 -9.31 12.34
N LEU A 385 -9.66 -8.35 12.80
CA LEU A 385 -10.38 -7.40 11.96
C LEU A 385 -9.66 -6.05 11.98
N ASP A 386 -9.13 -5.61 10.84
CA ASP A 386 -8.29 -4.41 10.71
C ASP A 386 -7.18 -4.31 11.78
N GLY A 387 -6.70 -5.47 12.27
CA GLY A 387 -5.68 -5.59 13.30
C GLY A 387 -6.19 -5.60 14.74
N GLU A 388 -7.52 -5.65 14.95
CA GLU A 388 -8.17 -5.82 16.25
C GLU A 388 -8.65 -7.26 16.41
N ALA A 389 -8.43 -7.85 17.60
CA ALA A 389 -8.89 -9.20 17.93
C ALA A 389 -10.42 -9.22 18.13
N VAL A 390 -11.12 -10.08 17.40
CA VAL A 390 -12.56 -10.28 17.51
C VAL A 390 -12.88 -11.78 17.45
N THR A 391 -14.08 -12.14 17.90
CA THR A 391 -14.65 -13.48 17.72
C THR A 391 -15.85 -13.36 16.78
N LEU A 392 -15.93 -14.26 15.79
CA LEU A 392 -17.00 -14.31 14.80
C LEU A 392 -17.74 -15.64 14.92
N GLU A 393 -19.06 -15.60 14.82
CA GLU A 393 -19.90 -16.81 14.86
C GLU A 393 -19.94 -17.46 13.45
N ALA A 394 -19.78 -18.77 13.41
CA ALA A 394 -19.89 -19.53 12.15
C ALA A 394 -21.37 -19.78 11.78
N PRO A 395 -21.73 -19.84 10.49
CA PRO A 395 -20.87 -19.57 9.33
C PRO A 395 -20.54 -18.08 9.18
N VAL A 396 -19.26 -17.78 8.96
CA VAL A 396 -18.76 -16.40 8.82
C VAL A 396 -18.94 -15.94 7.39
N ARG A 397 -19.79 -14.94 7.18
CA ARG A 397 -20.10 -14.40 5.84
C ARG A 397 -19.48 -13.04 5.64
N PHE A 398 -18.76 -12.92 4.53
CA PHE A 398 -18.10 -11.71 4.06
C PHE A 398 -18.77 -11.23 2.78
N ARG A 399 -18.94 -9.93 2.64
CA ARG A 399 -19.39 -9.32 1.39
C ARG A 399 -18.73 -7.99 1.13
N THR A 400 -18.62 -7.63 -0.15
CA THR A 400 -18.20 -6.29 -0.56
C THR A 400 -19.39 -5.34 -0.59
N ARG A 401 -19.14 -4.07 -0.26
CA ARG A 401 -20.05 -2.93 -0.47
C ARG A 401 -19.38 -2.01 -1.49
N GLY A 402 -19.64 -2.31 -2.77
CA GLY A 402 -19.01 -1.60 -3.87
C GLY A 402 -19.38 -0.13 -3.90
N LYS A 403 -18.38 0.75 -4.12
CA LYS A 403 -18.53 2.21 -4.26
C LYS A 403 -19.30 2.85 -3.10
N ALA A 404 -19.05 2.40 -1.88
CA ALA A 404 -19.82 2.79 -0.70
C ALA A 404 -19.32 4.07 -0.04
N LEU A 405 -18.01 4.41 -0.16
CA LEU A 405 -17.39 5.49 0.60
C LEU A 405 -16.83 6.57 -0.31
N HIS A 406 -17.27 7.81 -0.11
CA HIS A 406 -16.77 9.02 -0.77
C HIS A 406 -15.55 9.57 -0.02
N VAL A 407 -14.35 9.34 -0.54
CA VAL A 407 -13.10 9.72 0.12
C VAL A 407 -12.53 11.00 -0.48
N ARG A 408 -12.24 11.97 0.39
CA ARG A 408 -11.52 13.20 0.06
C ARG A 408 -10.01 13.00 0.25
N ILE A 409 -9.25 13.41 -0.74
CA ILE A 409 -7.79 13.31 -0.72
C ILE A 409 -7.19 14.68 -1.02
N ALA A 410 -6.24 15.10 -0.20
CA ALA A 410 -5.55 16.37 -0.37
C ALA A 410 -4.75 16.40 -1.69
N PRO A 411 -4.70 17.54 -2.41
CA PRO A 411 -4.14 17.59 -3.77
C PRO A 411 -2.63 17.34 -3.84
N HIS A 412 -1.91 17.47 -2.75
CA HIS A 412 -0.47 17.23 -2.67
C HIS A 412 -0.13 15.81 -2.16
N HIS A 413 -1.12 14.95 -2.00
CA HIS A 413 -0.92 13.53 -1.69
C HIS A 413 -0.94 12.68 -2.97
N PRO A 414 -0.33 11.49 -2.97
CA PRO A 414 -0.25 10.62 -4.15
C PRO A 414 -1.61 10.26 -4.79
N GLY A 415 -2.69 10.20 -3.99
CA GLY A 415 -4.05 9.94 -4.46
C GLY A 415 -4.35 8.50 -4.88
N VAL A 416 -3.34 7.64 -4.96
CA VAL A 416 -3.46 6.21 -5.27
C VAL A 416 -2.44 5.39 -4.51
N SER A 417 -2.72 4.10 -4.38
CA SER A 417 -1.83 3.14 -3.72
C SER A 417 -0.47 3.03 -4.40
N PRO A 418 0.61 2.76 -3.66
CA PRO A 418 1.93 2.50 -4.24
C PRO A 418 1.98 1.36 -5.26
N SER A 419 1.04 0.42 -5.20
CA SER A 419 0.95 -0.69 -6.15
C SER A 419 0.04 -0.43 -7.35
N ALA A 420 -0.69 0.67 -7.40
CA ALA A 420 -1.70 0.93 -8.44
C ALA A 420 -1.15 0.89 -9.87
N LEU A 421 0.08 1.37 -10.07
CA LEU A 421 0.76 1.36 -11.38
C LEU A 421 2.17 0.74 -11.29
N ALA A 422 2.49 0.01 -10.21
CA ALA A 422 3.81 -0.57 -10.06
C ALA A 422 3.99 -1.75 -11.02
N PRO A 423 4.99 -1.73 -11.92
CA PRO A 423 5.26 -2.84 -12.81
C PRO A 423 5.73 -4.08 -12.05
N ASP A 424 5.34 -5.26 -12.52
CA ASP A 424 5.68 -6.53 -11.88
C ASP A 424 7.12 -6.97 -12.18
N LYS A 425 7.64 -6.59 -13.34
CA LYS A 425 8.93 -7.06 -13.85
C LYS A 425 9.89 -5.90 -14.10
N PRO A 426 11.21 -6.10 -13.96
CA PRO A 426 12.23 -5.07 -14.23
C PRO A 426 12.13 -4.45 -15.62
N TRP A 427 11.88 -5.27 -16.64
CA TRP A 427 11.75 -4.80 -18.02
C TRP A 427 10.49 -3.96 -18.25
N GLU A 428 9.40 -4.21 -17.52
CA GLU A 428 8.19 -3.38 -17.55
C GLU A 428 8.45 -2.00 -16.94
N MET A 429 9.33 -1.93 -15.94
CA MET A 429 9.77 -0.68 -15.35
C MET A 429 10.57 0.15 -16.36
N PHE A 430 11.51 -0.50 -17.06
CA PHE A 430 12.25 0.14 -18.15
C PHE A 430 11.31 0.60 -19.27
N ALA A 431 10.40 -0.26 -19.71
CA ALA A 431 9.38 0.07 -20.70
C ALA A 431 8.49 1.24 -20.26
N THR A 432 8.15 1.32 -18.97
CA THR A 432 7.39 2.44 -18.40
C THR A 432 8.19 3.74 -18.46
N LEU A 433 9.47 3.71 -18.07
CA LEU A 433 10.35 4.89 -18.20
C LEU A 433 10.48 5.36 -19.65
N VAL A 434 10.65 4.41 -20.58
CA VAL A 434 10.72 4.75 -22.03
C VAL A 434 9.41 5.38 -22.50
N ARG A 435 8.25 4.81 -22.14
CA ARG A 435 6.93 5.37 -22.49
C ARG A 435 6.74 6.78 -21.91
N LEU A 436 7.13 7.00 -20.66
CA LEU A 436 7.05 8.32 -20.03
C LEU A 436 7.97 9.35 -20.68
N ALA A 437 9.10 8.94 -21.26
CA ALA A 437 10.04 9.81 -21.94
C ALA A 437 9.55 10.26 -23.34
N VAL A 438 8.77 9.41 -24.03
CA VAL A 438 8.30 9.69 -25.41
C VAL A 438 7.06 10.60 -25.40
N PRO A 439 7.03 11.69 -26.20
CA PRO A 439 5.85 12.55 -26.32
C PRO A 439 4.67 11.79 -26.94
N GLY A 440 3.47 11.95 -26.35
CA GLY A 440 2.23 11.42 -26.92
C GLY A 440 2.04 9.90 -26.79
N ALA A 441 2.93 9.19 -26.09
CA ALA A 441 2.71 7.79 -25.83
C ALA A 441 1.47 7.62 -24.91
N PRO A 442 0.50 6.74 -25.26
CA PRO A 442 -0.66 6.49 -24.40
C PRO A 442 -0.17 5.87 -23.10
N VAL A 443 -0.49 6.52 -21.98
CA VAL A 443 -0.27 5.92 -20.67
C VAL A 443 -1.30 4.82 -20.48
N ALA A 444 -0.84 3.65 -20.09
CA ALA A 444 -1.73 2.55 -19.76
C ALA A 444 -2.70 3.05 -18.68
N ARG A 445 -4.00 3.10 -19.03
CA ARG A 445 -5.08 3.39 -18.09
C ARG A 445 -5.11 2.23 -17.10
N ALA A 446 -4.97 2.54 -15.81
CA ALA A 446 -5.15 1.57 -14.74
C ALA A 446 -6.63 1.18 -14.61
#